data_bd5f534a7de3788c34eb92e008ab728f
#
_entry.id   bd5f534a7de3788c34eb92e008ab728f
#
_cell.length_a   1.000
_cell.length_b   1.000
_cell.length_c   1.000
_cell.angle_alpha   90.00
_cell.angle_beta   90.00
_cell.angle_gamma   90.00
#
_symmetry.space_group_name_H-M   'P 1'
#
loop_
_entity.id
_entity.type
_entity.pdbx_description
1 polymer ?
#
loop_
_entity_poly.entity_id
_entity_poly.type
_entity_poly.pdbx_seq_one_letter_code
_entity_poly.pdbx_strand_id
1 'polypeptide(L)'
;GTILSAGSIMTPYILMHSGIGEANKLKNFDKEIIIDNINVGKNLQDHLGLDYLFKTFHPSLNRSLGTWSGRIKEIMNYLYNKKGAFSLSLNQGGGYLNWKSKNNYPNLQIYFNPITYSISHQNKRPLLKTDKFDGFIIGYNSCRPKSLGEISLKSPSLNEHPIINPNFLSHEEDIHDVKCAVDFIKNLSKTEPINKIRENSINNNLLNGDDNEMLSHFKENATSVYHPCGTCKMDKDPSKGVVSDHFKVHGLENLWILDASVFPNITS
;
A
#
# COMPACT_ATOMS: atom_id res chain seq x y z
N GLY A 1 0.00 -4.99 32.89
CA GLY A 1 0.25 -4.13 31.75
C GLY A 1 -0.68 -4.44 30.58
N THR A 2 -0.82 -3.49 29.69
CA THR A 2 -1.65 -3.61 28.49
C THR A 2 -0.78 -3.45 27.24
N ILE A 3 -1.03 -4.29 26.23
CA ILE A 3 -0.37 -4.20 24.92
C ILE A 3 -1.44 -3.87 23.88
N LEU A 4 -1.25 -2.77 23.12
CA LEU A 4 -2.05 -2.46 21.96
C LEU A 4 -1.40 -3.02 20.70
N SER A 5 -2.19 -3.72 19.87
CA SER A 5 -1.77 -4.31 18.59
C SER A 5 -2.92 -4.24 17.58
N ALA A 6 -3.58 -3.08 17.49
CA ALA A 6 -4.76 -2.87 16.65
C ALA A 6 -4.41 -2.34 15.23
N GLY A 7 -3.13 -2.21 14.93
CA GLY A 7 -2.61 -1.72 13.65
C GLY A 7 -2.59 -0.20 13.53
N SER A 8 -1.96 0.26 12.44
CA SER A 8 -1.63 1.69 12.26
C SER A 8 -2.83 2.62 12.14
N ILE A 9 -4.03 2.10 11.93
CA ILE A 9 -5.25 2.89 11.87
C ILE A 9 -5.94 2.92 13.24
N MET A 10 -6.13 1.75 13.86
CA MET A 10 -6.94 1.66 15.07
C MET A 10 -6.15 1.91 16.36
N THR A 11 -4.83 1.64 16.40
CA THR A 11 -4.03 1.91 17.59
C THR A 11 -4.03 3.40 17.98
N PRO A 12 -3.70 4.37 17.08
CA PRO A 12 -3.79 5.79 17.42
C PRO A 12 -5.24 6.22 17.69
N TYR A 13 -6.22 5.61 17.03
CA TYR A 13 -7.64 5.89 17.28
C TYR A 13 -8.07 5.52 18.71
N ILE A 14 -7.66 4.35 19.20
CA ILE A 14 -7.90 3.90 20.58
C ILE A 14 -7.22 4.85 21.57
N LEU A 15 -5.95 5.24 21.32
CA LEU A 15 -5.23 6.20 22.16
C LEU A 15 -5.98 7.53 22.27
N MET A 16 -6.39 8.11 21.14
CA MET A 16 -7.14 9.36 21.11
C MET A 16 -8.46 9.29 21.88
N HIS A 17 -9.22 8.20 21.70
CA HIS A 17 -10.45 7.97 22.46
C HIS A 17 -10.20 7.77 23.97
N SER A 18 -9.01 7.33 24.34
CA SER A 18 -8.57 7.17 25.73
C SER A 18 -7.94 8.44 26.33
N GLY A 19 -8.01 9.60 25.65
CA GLY A 19 -7.46 10.84 26.14
C GLY A 19 -5.93 11.00 25.94
N ILE A 20 -5.32 10.19 25.05
CA ILE A 20 -3.90 10.24 24.74
C ILE A 20 -3.73 10.76 23.31
N GLY A 21 -3.25 11.98 23.14
CA GLY A 21 -3.13 12.63 21.84
C GLY A 21 -3.02 14.14 21.96
N GLU A 22 -3.18 14.85 20.84
CA GLU A 22 -3.12 16.32 20.80
C GLU A 22 -4.27 16.95 21.62
N ALA A 23 -3.94 17.53 22.78
CA ALA A 23 -4.93 17.99 23.77
C ALA A 23 -5.96 18.95 23.18
N ASN A 24 -5.54 19.92 22.35
CA ASN A 24 -6.45 20.89 21.75
C ASN A 24 -7.47 20.24 20.82
N LYS A 25 -7.09 19.22 20.07
CA LYS A 25 -8.00 18.47 19.20
C LYS A 25 -8.94 17.57 20.01
N LEU A 26 -8.44 16.91 21.05
CA LEU A 26 -9.23 15.99 21.87
C LEU A 26 -10.30 16.73 22.71
N LYS A 27 -10.00 17.93 23.19
CA LYS A 27 -10.99 18.79 23.90
C LYS A 27 -12.19 19.14 23.04
N ASN A 28 -12.04 19.25 21.71
CA ASN A 28 -13.16 19.51 20.81
C ASN A 28 -14.15 18.31 20.72
N PHE A 29 -13.75 17.17 21.26
CA PHE A 29 -14.57 15.95 21.33
C PHE A 29 -14.93 15.57 22.78
N ASP A 30 -14.84 16.52 23.74
CA ASP A 30 -15.13 16.33 25.16
C ASP A 30 -14.35 15.17 25.80
N LYS A 31 -13.08 14.96 25.36
CA LYS A 31 -12.22 13.94 25.93
C LYS A 31 -11.42 14.50 27.10
N GLU A 32 -11.42 13.76 28.21
CA GLU A 32 -10.47 14.00 29.30
C GLU A 32 -9.03 13.76 28.81
N ILE A 33 -8.12 14.66 29.09
CA ILE A 33 -6.75 14.56 28.62
C ILE A 33 -5.92 13.82 29.67
N ILE A 34 -5.44 12.63 29.31
CA ILE A 34 -4.50 11.84 30.12
C ILE A 34 -3.06 12.22 29.78
N ILE A 35 -2.74 12.28 28.48
CA ILE A 35 -1.42 12.68 27.99
C ILE A 35 -1.58 13.56 26.76
N ASP A 36 -0.98 14.73 26.79
CA ASP A 36 -0.83 15.58 25.61
C ASP A 36 0.37 15.12 24.79
N ASN A 37 0.11 14.46 23.66
CA ASN A 37 1.13 14.05 22.73
C ASN A 37 0.67 14.30 21.29
N ILE A 38 1.24 15.32 20.67
CA ILE A 38 0.89 15.77 19.32
C ILE A 38 1.27 14.75 18.22
N ASN A 39 2.10 13.73 18.53
CA ASN A 39 2.57 12.75 17.55
C ASN A 39 1.56 11.59 17.35
N VAL A 40 0.59 11.43 18.25
CA VAL A 40 -0.43 10.37 18.11
C VAL A 40 -1.27 10.61 16.85
N GLY A 41 -1.30 9.62 15.97
CA GLY A 41 -1.99 9.68 14.69
C GLY A 41 -1.22 10.40 13.58
N LYS A 42 -0.07 11.01 13.86
CA LYS A 42 0.79 11.66 12.86
C LYS A 42 1.73 10.65 12.19
N ASN A 43 2.49 11.14 11.18
CA ASN A 43 3.49 10.34 10.48
C ASN A 43 2.91 9.09 9.79
N LEU A 44 1.63 9.11 9.39
CA LEU A 44 1.07 8.04 8.58
C LEU A 44 1.85 7.94 7.26
N GLN A 45 2.42 6.77 7.02
CA GLN A 45 3.11 6.44 5.78
C GLN A 45 2.46 5.19 5.18
N ASP A 46 2.39 5.14 3.86
CA ASP A 46 1.90 3.98 3.13
C ASP A 46 2.48 3.99 1.72
N HIS A 47 2.60 2.82 1.10
CA HIS A 47 2.98 2.73 -0.29
C HIS A 47 1.77 3.00 -1.19
N LEU A 48 1.97 3.87 -2.18
CA LEU A 48 1.02 4.09 -3.26
C LEU A 48 1.53 3.39 -4.51
N GLY A 49 0.72 2.54 -5.10
CA GLY A 49 1.09 1.74 -6.26
C GLY A 49 0.06 1.80 -7.38
N LEU A 50 0.50 1.40 -8.57
CA LEU A 50 -0.35 1.29 -9.75
C LEU A 50 0.00 0.04 -10.54
N ASP A 51 -1.04 -0.67 -10.98
CA ASP A 51 -0.96 -1.84 -11.83
C ASP A 51 -1.18 -1.47 -13.31
N TYR A 52 -0.21 -1.80 -14.16
CA TYR A 52 -0.35 -1.72 -15.61
C TYR A 52 -0.73 -3.07 -16.19
N LEU A 53 -1.90 -3.15 -16.81
CA LEU A 53 -2.45 -4.36 -17.37
C LEU A 53 -2.05 -4.50 -18.84
N PHE A 54 -1.55 -5.67 -19.20
CA PHE A 54 -1.18 -6.04 -20.55
C PHE A 54 -1.96 -7.27 -21.00
N LYS A 55 -2.54 -7.24 -22.20
CA LYS A 55 -3.01 -8.45 -22.85
C LYS A 55 -1.83 -9.23 -23.41
N THR A 56 -1.98 -10.56 -23.47
CA THR A 56 -0.95 -11.46 -24.02
C THR A 56 -1.51 -12.40 -25.06
N PHE A 57 -0.67 -12.78 -26.04
CA PHE A 57 -0.99 -13.82 -27.00
C PHE A 57 -0.87 -15.24 -26.39
N HIS A 58 -0.20 -15.35 -25.23
CA HIS A 58 0.05 -16.64 -24.59
C HIS A 58 -1.00 -16.93 -23.51
N PRO A 59 -1.30 -18.22 -23.26
CA PRO A 59 -2.16 -18.59 -22.14
C PRO A 59 -1.62 -18.06 -20.82
N SER A 60 -2.46 -17.38 -20.06
CA SER A 60 -2.16 -16.89 -18.71
C SER A 60 -2.98 -17.63 -17.66
N LEU A 61 -2.77 -17.29 -16.38
CA LEU A 61 -3.60 -17.83 -15.30
C LEU A 61 -5.07 -17.40 -15.39
N ASN A 62 -5.39 -16.37 -16.17
CA ASN A 62 -6.77 -15.98 -16.45
C ASN A 62 -7.57 -17.13 -17.06
N ARG A 63 -6.96 -17.92 -17.96
CA ARG A 63 -7.62 -19.05 -18.63
C ARG A 63 -7.99 -20.15 -17.64
N SER A 64 -7.09 -20.51 -16.73
CA SER A 64 -7.37 -21.56 -15.74
C SER A 64 -8.22 -21.06 -14.58
N LEU A 65 -7.94 -19.88 -14.02
CA LEU A 65 -8.66 -19.34 -12.86
C LEU A 65 -9.94 -18.59 -13.21
N GLY A 66 -10.13 -18.21 -14.48
CA GLY A 66 -11.34 -17.53 -14.97
C GLY A 66 -12.56 -18.44 -15.13
N THR A 67 -12.37 -19.76 -15.17
CA THR A 67 -13.45 -20.75 -15.37
C THR A 67 -13.63 -21.67 -14.16
N TRP A 68 -14.84 -22.16 -13.93
CA TRP A 68 -15.13 -23.09 -12.83
C TRP A 68 -14.35 -24.41 -12.97
N SER A 69 -14.36 -24.98 -14.18
CA SER A 69 -13.63 -26.22 -14.49
C SER A 69 -12.11 -26.04 -14.31
N GLY A 70 -11.57 -24.92 -14.74
CA GLY A 70 -10.16 -24.59 -14.55
C GLY A 70 -9.79 -24.48 -13.07
N ARG A 71 -10.61 -23.79 -12.26
CA ARG A 71 -10.40 -23.71 -10.80
C ARG A 71 -10.39 -25.07 -10.12
N ILE A 72 -11.37 -25.94 -10.47
CA ILE A 72 -11.42 -27.31 -9.94
C ILE A 72 -10.14 -28.06 -10.31
N LYS A 73 -9.72 -27.99 -11.59
CA LYS A 73 -8.48 -28.62 -12.05
C LYS A 73 -7.25 -28.14 -11.27
N GLU A 74 -7.11 -26.83 -11.05
CA GLU A 74 -6.01 -26.26 -10.28
C GLU A 74 -6.05 -26.68 -8.80
N ILE A 75 -7.25 -26.72 -8.18
CA ILE A 75 -7.43 -27.24 -6.82
C ILE A 75 -6.98 -28.70 -6.73
N MET A 76 -7.43 -29.56 -7.65
CA MET A 76 -7.05 -30.97 -7.65
C MET A 76 -5.54 -31.13 -7.89
N ASN A 77 -4.96 -30.35 -8.81
CA ASN A 77 -3.51 -30.36 -9.02
C ASN A 77 -2.74 -29.95 -7.76
N TYR A 78 -3.21 -28.96 -7.03
CA TYR A 78 -2.60 -28.56 -5.76
C TYR A 78 -2.76 -29.65 -4.69
N LEU A 79 -3.94 -30.25 -4.54
CA LEU A 79 -4.17 -31.27 -3.51
C LEU A 79 -3.31 -32.52 -3.73
N TYR A 80 -3.19 -33.00 -4.97
CA TYR A 80 -2.46 -34.22 -5.30
C TYR A 80 -0.95 -34.00 -5.52
N ASN A 81 -0.60 -32.92 -6.24
CA ASN A 81 0.76 -32.71 -6.69
C ASN A 81 1.50 -31.57 -5.97
N LYS A 82 0.80 -30.77 -5.17
CA LYS A 82 1.31 -29.53 -4.55
C LYS A 82 1.89 -28.55 -5.56
N LYS A 83 1.31 -28.51 -6.77
CA LYS A 83 1.74 -27.69 -7.91
C LYS A 83 0.57 -26.89 -8.48
N GLY A 84 0.86 -26.01 -9.46
CA GLY A 84 -0.13 -25.20 -10.16
C GLY A 84 -0.40 -23.86 -9.51
N ALA A 85 -1.45 -23.17 -9.96
CA ALA A 85 -1.74 -21.79 -9.59
C ALA A 85 -1.90 -21.58 -8.08
N PHE A 86 -2.42 -22.55 -7.35
CA PHE A 86 -2.60 -22.46 -5.88
C PHE A 86 -1.33 -22.75 -5.06
N SER A 87 -0.23 -23.14 -5.70
CA SER A 87 1.07 -23.29 -5.03
C SER A 87 1.95 -22.06 -5.14
N LEU A 88 1.51 -21.03 -5.85
CA LEU A 88 2.28 -19.84 -6.18
C LEU A 88 1.66 -18.59 -5.53
N SER A 89 2.51 -17.62 -5.23
CA SER A 89 2.04 -16.28 -4.90
C SER A 89 1.45 -15.59 -6.15
N LEU A 90 0.60 -14.61 -5.94
CA LEU A 90 0.09 -13.76 -7.01
C LEU A 90 1.25 -13.02 -7.71
N ASN A 91 2.16 -12.46 -6.94
CA ASN A 91 3.40 -11.84 -7.43
C ASN A 91 4.45 -12.93 -7.63
N GLN A 92 4.78 -13.25 -8.88
CA GLN A 92 5.70 -14.34 -9.23
C GLN A 92 7.11 -13.86 -9.60
N GLY A 93 7.27 -12.59 -9.83
CA GLY A 93 8.56 -11.98 -10.11
C GLY A 93 8.55 -10.52 -9.71
N GLY A 94 9.72 -9.96 -9.54
CA GLY A 94 9.85 -8.55 -9.20
C GLY A 94 11.22 -8.22 -8.67
N GLY A 95 11.37 -7.00 -8.21
CA GLY A 95 12.63 -6.54 -7.64
C GLY A 95 12.58 -5.10 -7.19
N TYR A 96 13.66 -4.69 -6.58
CA TYR A 96 13.90 -3.32 -6.16
C TYR A 96 14.88 -2.67 -7.11
N LEU A 97 14.53 -1.51 -7.66
CA LEU A 97 15.29 -0.82 -8.68
C LEU A 97 15.69 0.57 -8.23
N ASN A 98 16.93 0.95 -8.56
CA ASN A 98 17.34 2.34 -8.58
C ASN A 98 17.20 2.85 -10.03
N TRP A 99 16.10 3.52 -10.34
CA TRP A 99 15.83 4.06 -11.67
C TRP A 99 15.76 5.58 -11.64
N LYS A 100 16.82 6.24 -12.15
CA LYS A 100 16.91 7.70 -12.17
C LYS A 100 16.70 8.36 -10.80
N SER A 101 16.93 7.61 -9.70
CA SER A 101 16.86 8.15 -8.35
C SER A 101 18.00 9.11 -8.10
N LYS A 102 17.75 10.12 -7.28
CA LYS A 102 18.80 11.03 -6.76
C LYS A 102 19.66 10.37 -5.68
N ASN A 103 19.23 9.22 -5.17
CA ASN A 103 19.88 8.48 -4.08
C ASN A 103 20.53 7.18 -4.57
N ASN A 104 21.48 6.64 -3.80
CA ASN A 104 22.20 5.40 -4.14
C ASN A 104 21.44 4.11 -3.74
N TYR A 105 20.21 4.19 -3.33
CA TYR A 105 19.38 3.04 -2.95
C TYR A 105 18.13 2.93 -3.86
N PRO A 106 17.50 1.75 -3.91
CA PRO A 106 16.30 1.55 -4.71
C PRO A 106 15.18 2.52 -4.35
N ASN A 107 14.56 3.11 -5.35
CA ASN A 107 13.40 3.98 -5.21
C ASN A 107 12.11 3.31 -5.66
N LEU A 108 12.18 2.27 -6.49
CA LEU A 108 11.04 1.58 -7.05
C LEU A 108 11.03 0.10 -6.68
N GLN A 109 9.89 -0.41 -6.25
CA GLN A 109 9.57 -1.82 -6.23
C GLN A 109 8.71 -2.14 -7.44
N ILE A 110 9.13 -3.14 -8.23
CA ILE A 110 8.39 -3.62 -9.40
C ILE A 110 7.96 -5.05 -9.12
N TYR A 111 6.76 -5.42 -9.55
CA TYR A 111 6.26 -6.79 -9.45
C TYR A 111 5.52 -7.20 -10.72
N PHE A 112 5.53 -8.51 -10.96
CA PHE A 112 4.93 -9.15 -12.12
C PHE A 112 3.91 -10.20 -11.69
N ASN A 113 2.68 -10.09 -12.22
CA ASN A 113 1.60 -11.03 -11.99
C ASN A 113 1.17 -11.65 -13.34
N PRO A 114 1.25 -12.96 -13.54
CA PRO A 114 0.82 -13.62 -14.78
C PRO A 114 -0.72 -13.81 -14.84
N ILE A 115 -1.45 -12.85 -14.30
CA ILE A 115 -2.90 -12.81 -14.28
C ILE A 115 -3.35 -11.35 -14.25
N THR A 116 -4.46 -11.05 -14.90
CA THR A 116 -5.16 -9.77 -14.76
C THR A 116 -6.47 -9.94 -14.01
N TYR A 117 -6.84 -8.91 -13.27
CA TYR A 117 -8.07 -8.91 -12.48
C TYR A 117 -8.60 -7.48 -12.32
N SER A 118 -9.90 -7.40 -12.09
CA SER A 118 -10.56 -6.18 -11.63
C SER A 118 -11.01 -6.35 -10.17
N ILE A 119 -11.01 -5.23 -9.43
CA ILE A 119 -11.51 -5.21 -8.05
C ILE A 119 -12.96 -4.76 -8.09
N SER A 120 -13.87 -5.63 -7.65
CA SER A 120 -15.28 -5.28 -7.51
C SER A 120 -15.55 -4.77 -6.10
N HIS A 121 -16.02 -3.52 -6.01
CA HIS A 121 -16.43 -2.88 -4.75
C HIS A 121 -17.92 -3.04 -4.43
N GLN A 122 -18.64 -3.89 -5.17
CA GLN A 122 -20.08 -4.08 -5.00
C GLN A 122 -20.48 -4.79 -3.69
N ASN A 123 -19.55 -5.41 -3.00
CA ASN A 123 -19.76 -6.12 -1.74
C ASN A 123 -18.99 -5.47 -0.58
N LYS A 124 -19.37 -5.79 0.67
CA LYS A 124 -18.67 -5.35 1.89
C LYS A 124 -17.18 -5.72 1.92
N ARG A 125 -16.75 -6.70 1.10
CA ARG A 125 -15.34 -7.05 0.86
C ARG A 125 -15.04 -6.91 -0.62
N PRO A 126 -13.96 -6.23 -0.99
CA PRO A 126 -13.50 -6.20 -2.37
C PRO A 126 -13.22 -7.64 -2.84
N LEU A 127 -13.80 -8.03 -3.96
CA LEU A 127 -13.55 -9.33 -4.56
C LEU A 127 -12.71 -9.16 -5.82
N LEU A 128 -11.60 -9.89 -5.88
CA LEU A 128 -10.81 -10.02 -7.09
C LEU A 128 -11.58 -10.86 -8.10
N LYS A 129 -11.87 -10.28 -9.25
CA LYS A 129 -12.50 -10.95 -10.38
C LYS A 129 -11.50 -11.02 -11.53
N THR A 130 -11.13 -12.23 -11.92
CA THR A 130 -10.24 -12.44 -13.07
C THR A 130 -10.88 -11.92 -14.35
N ASP A 131 -10.11 -11.27 -15.19
CA ASP A 131 -10.56 -10.84 -16.51
C ASP A 131 -10.78 -12.04 -17.44
N LYS A 132 -11.60 -11.84 -18.46
CA LYS A 132 -11.96 -12.89 -19.42
C LYS A 132 -10.95 -13.10 -20.56
N PHE A 133 -9.91 -12.30 -20.60
CA PHE A 133 -8.83 -12.37 -21.57
C PHE A 133 -7.53 -12.83 -20.90
N ASP A 134 -6.62 -13.40 -21.68
CA ASP A 134 -5.27 -13.72 -21.21
C ASP A 134 -4.46 -12.42 -21.05
N GLY A 135 -3.80 -12.26 -19.92
CA GLY A 135 -3.03 -11.05 -19.62
C GLY A 135 -2.07 -11.22 -18.47
N PHE A 136 -1.29 -10.17 -18.22
CA PHE A 136 -0.38 -10.05 -17.10
C PHE A 136 -0.37 -8.61 -16.57
N ILE A 137 0.10 -8.44 -15.37
CA ILE A 137 0.26 -7.14 -14.73
C ILE A 137 1.74 -6.88 -14.50
N ILE A 138 2.17 -5.66 -14.77
CA ILE A 138 3.40 -5.08 -14.23
C ILE A 138 2.97 -3.95 -13.32
N GLY A 139 3.14 -4.15 -12.03
CA GLY A 139 2.81 -3.14 -11.03
C GLY A 139 4.07 -2.55 -10.41
N TYR A 140 3.91 -1.39 -9.81
CA TYR A 140 4.97 -0.76 -9.05
C TYR A 140 4.44 0.05 -7.87
N ASN A 141 5.31 0.27 -6.90
CA ASN A 141 5.16 1.27 -5.85
C ASN A 141 6.50 1.92 -5.51
N SER A 142 6.44 3.16 -4.98
CA SER A 142 7.62 3.82 -4.43
C SER A 142 8.09 3.09 -3.16
N CYS A 143 9.40 2.89 -3.02
CA CYS A 143 9.96 2.19 -1.86
C CYS A 143 9.93 3.04 -0.58
N ARG A 144 10.11 4.35 -0.69
CA ARG A 144 10.32 5.24 0.46
C ARG A 144 9.62 6.58 0.28
N PRO A 145 8.28 6.58 0.28
CA PRO A 145 7.50 7.81 0.15
C PRO A 145 7.87 8.80 1.26
N LYS A 146 7.92 10.08 0.91
CA LYS A 146 8.21 11.20 1.79
C LYS A 146 6.96 11.91 2.28
N SER A 147 5.85 11.73 1.59
CA SER A 147 4.56 12.26 2.02
C SER A 147 4.14 11.65 3.34
N LEU A 148 3.73 12.50 4.26
CA LEU A 148 3.27 12.11 5.59
C LEU A 148 1.82 12.52 5.77
N GLY A 149 1.02 11.58 6.22
CA GLY A 149 -0.38 11.76 6.51
C GLY A 149 -0.70 11.70 8.00
N GLU A 150 -1.98 11.59 8.30
CA GLU A 150 -2.46 11.51 9.68
C GLU A 150 -3.74 10.68 9.80
N ILE A 151 -3.96 10.16 11.01
CA ILE A 151 -5.21 9.62 11.51
C ILE A 151 -5.78 10.62 12.53
N SER A 152 -7.07 10.91 12.45
CA SER A 152 -7.72 11.81 13.41
C SER A 152 -9.12 11.34 13.77
N LEU A 153 -9.65 11.84 14.89
CA LEU A 153 -11.03 11.59 15.26
C LEU A 153 -11.98 12.34 14.32
N LYS A 154 -13.07 11.69 13.97
CA LYS A 154 -14.21 12.29 13.25
C LYS A 154 -15.28 12.78 14.22
N SER A 155 -15.46 12.06 15.31
CA SER A 155 -16.48 12.34 16.32
C SER A 155 -16.08 11.78 17.69
N PRO A 156 -16.79 12.13 18.77
CA PRO A 156 -16.57 11.54 20.10
C PRO A 156 -17.00 10.07 20.19
N SER A 157 -17.76 9.55 19.22
CA SER A 157 -18.32 8.20 19.24
C SER A 157 -17.32 7.15 18.74
N LEU A 158 -17.17 6.06 19.46
CA LEU A 158 -16.39 4.88 19.08
C LEU A 158 -16.98 4.11 17.89
N ASN A 159 -18.26 4.34 17.56
CA ASN A 159 -18.92 3.68 16.42
C ASN A 159 -18.62 4.35 15.07
N GLU A 160 -18.01 5.52 15.09
CA GLU A 160 -17.56 6.22 13.87
C GLU A 160 -16.14 5.77 13.51
N HIS A 161 -15.87 5.67 12.22
CA HIS A 161 -14.50 5.41 11.76
C HIS A 161 -13.63 6.66 11.86
N PRO A 162 -12.30 6.53 12.09
CA PRO A 162 -11.39 7.66 12.04
C PRO A 162 -11.34 8.32 10.67
N ILE A 163 -10.94 9.57 10.62
CA ILE A 163 -10.52 10.22 9.38
C ILE A 163 -9.12 9.69 9.06
N ILE A 164 -8.96 9.13 7.87
CA ILE A 164 -7.69 8.64 7.34
C ILE A 164 -7.28 9.60 6.24
N ASN A 165 -6.23 10.38 6.48
CA ASN A 165 -5.65 11.27 5.48
C ASN A 165 -4.21 10.84 5.19
N PRO A 166 -3.96 10.04 4.16
CA PRO A 166 -2.59 9.61 3.82
C PRO A 166 -1.75 10.72 3.21
N ASN A 167 -2.37 11.80 2.72
CA ASN A 167 -1.71 12.96 2.11
C ASN A 167 -0.71 12.58 1.00
N PHE A 168 -1.06 11.56 0.19
CA PHE A 168 -0.22 11.04 -0.89
C PHE A 168 0.21 12.13 -1.87
N LEU A 169 1.43 11.99 -2.41
CA LEU A 169 2.02 12.89 -3.41
C LEU A 169 2.11 14.37 -2.98
N SER A 170 2.14 14.63 -1.68
CA SER A 170 2.33 15.97 -1.14
C SER A 170 3.80 16.42 -1.17
N HIS A 171 4.74 15.48 -1.39
CA HIS A 171 6.16 15.75 -1.48
C HIS A 171 6.66 15.59 -2.94
N GLU A 172 7.55 16.50 -3.37
CA GLU A 172 8.06 16.50 -4.75
C GLU A 172 8.87 15.25 -5.11
N GLU A 173 9.56 14.63 -4.15
CA GLU A 173 10.29 13.39 -4.38
C GLU A 173 9.35 12.24 -4.74
N ASP A 174 8.16 12.18 -4.15
CA ASP A 174 7.18 11.13 -4.46
C ASP A 174 6.64 11.29 -5.89
N ILE A 175 6.42 12.54 -6.32
CA ILE A 175 6.05 12.85 -7.71
C ILE A 175 7.18 12.48 -8.67
N HIS A 176 8.43 12.74 -8.29
CA HIS A 176 9.61 12.34 -9.07
C HIS A 176 9.69 10.82 -9.21
N ASP A 177 9.51 10.06 -8.13
CA ASP A 177 9.52 8.60 -8.15
C ASP A 177 8.42 8.01 -9.04
N VAL A 178 7.21 8.62 -9.03
CA VAL A 178 6.14 8.24 -9.97
C VAL A 178 6.59 8.43 -11.42
N LYS A 179 7.20 9.57 -11.76
CA LYS A 179 7.71 9.82 -13.12
C LYS A 179 8.82 8.83 -13.50
N CYS A 180 9.71 8.51 -12.57
CA CYS A 180 10.74 7.48 -12.76
C CYS A 180 10.12 6.10 -13.04
N ALA A 181 9.10 5.72 -12.29
CA ALA A 181 8.41 4.44 -12.48
C ALA A 181 7.70 4.36 -13.84
N VAL A 182 7.01 5.42 -14.22
CA VAL A 182 6.36 5.53 -15.54
C VAL A 182 7.37 5.37 -16.67
N ASP A 183 8.49 6.09 -16.59
CA ASP A 183 9.57 5.99 -17.58
C ASP A 183 10.15 4.57 -17.63
N PHE A 184 10.34 3.93 -16.47
CA PHE A 184 10.78 2.53 -16.41
C PHE A 184 9.79 1.59 -17.10
N ILE A 185 8.49 1.69 -16.79
CA ILE A 185 7.45 0.84 -17.40
C ILE A 185 7.37 1.05 -18.92
N LYS A 186 7.47 2.31 -19.38
CA LYS A 186 7.55 2.63 -20.81
C LYS A 186 8.74 1.95 -21.49
N ASN A 187 9.92 2.01 -20.87
CA ASN A 187 11.12 1.38 -21.42
C ASN A 187 11.01 -0.15 -21.38
N LEU A 188 10.58 -0.72 -20.26
CA LEU A 188 10.37 -2.16 -20.10
C LEU A 188 9.38 -2.69 -21.15
N SER A 189 8.28 -1.98 -21.36
CA SER A 189 7.25 -2.37 -22.31
C SER A 189 7.73 -2.45 -23.77
N LYS A 190 8.83 -1.75 -24.10
CA LYS A 190 9.43 -1.73 -25.44
C LYS A 190 10.53 -2.79 -25.62
N THR A 191 10.90 -3.49 -24.57
CA THR A 191 11.94 -4.54 -24.66
C THR A 191 11.46 -5.72 -25.50
N GLU A 192 12.38 -6.39 -26.17
CA GLU A 192 12.06 -7.54 -27.03
C GLU A 192 11.30 -8.65 -26.29
N PRO A 193 11.68 -9.08 -25.08
CA PRO A 193 10.96 -10.11 -24.35
C PRO A 193 9.48 -9.74 -24.09
N ILE A 194 9.22 -8.52 -23.68
CA ILE A 194 7.86 -8.06 -23.41
C ILE A 194 7.06 -7.91 -24.72
N ASN A 195 7.67 -7.38 -25.77
CA ASN A 195 7.02 -7.24 -27.08
C ASN A 195 6.64 -8.60 -27.71
N LYS A 196 7.39 -9.67 -27.45
CA LYS A 196 7.08 -11.02 -27.93
C LYS A 196 5.85 -11.62 -27.27
N ILE A 197 5.53 -11.24 -26.05
CA ILE A 197 4.43 -11.82 -25.27
C ILE A 197 3.19 -10.91 -25.21
N ARG A 198 3.34 -9.61 -25.34
CA ARG A 198 2.22 -8.67 -25.25
C ARG A 198 1.47 -8.54 -26.58
N GLU A 199 0.15 -8.54 -26.51
CA GLU A 199 -0.72 -7.98 -27.55
C GLU A 199 -0.69 -6.44 -27.44
N ASN A 200 -0.99 -5.72 -28.55
CA ASN A 200 -1.17 -4.26 -28.50
C ASN A 200 -2.25 -3.93 -27.48
N SER A 201 -1.85 -3.30 -26.39
CA SER A 201 -2.52 -3.34 -25.09
C SER A 201 -3.79 -2.48 -25.00
N ILE A 202 -4.61 -2.81 -24.00
CA ILE A 202 -5.76 -2.03 -23.51
C ILE A 202 -5.34 -0.59 -23.13
N ASN A 203 -4.09 -0.37 -22.73
CA ASN A 203 -3.56 0.91 -22.24
C ASN A 203 -2.45 1.50 -23.13
N ASN A 204 -2.42 1.18 -24.43
CA ASN A 204 -1.40 1.72 -25.36
C ASN A 204 -1.34 3.26 -25.36
N ASN A 205 -2.47 3.91 -25.21
CA ASN A 205 -2.50 5.38 -25.18
C ASN A 205 -1.79 5.96 -23.96
N LEU A 206 -1.87 5.28 -22.80
CA LEU A 206 -1.21 5.71 -21.58
C LEU A 206 0.31 5.61 -21.67
N LEU A 207 0.83 4.48 -22.18
CA LEU A 207 2.29 4.28 -22.32
C LEU A 207 2.91 5.18 -23.40
N ASN A 208 2.10 5.76 -24.30
CA ASN A 208 2.52 6.72 -25.30
C ASN A 208 2.28 8.18 -24.88
N GLY A 209 1.56 8.40 -23.78
CA GLY A 209 1.29 9.72 -23.22
C GLY A 209 2.55 10.46 -22.75
N ASP A 210 2.44 11.76 -22.57
CA ASP A 210 3.49 12.55 -21.93
C ASP A 210 3.54 12.29 -20.41
N ASP A 211 4.54 12.84 -19.72
CA ASP A 211 4.73 12.64 -18.29
C ASP A 211 3.60 13.21 -17.44
N ASN A 212 2.88 14.24 -17.92
CA ASN A 212 1.77 14.87 -17.21
C ASN A 212 0.50 14.01 -17.32
N GLU A 213 0.23 13.48 -18.51
CA GLU A 213 -0.89 12.55 -18.74
C GLU A 213 -0.72 11.30 -17.88
N MET A 214 0.51 10.76 -17.82
CA MET A 214 0.82 9.59 -17.01
C MET A 214 0.72 9.88 -15.50
N LEU A 215 1.16 11.05 -15.06
CA LEU A 215 1.00 11.47 -13.66
C LEU A 215 -0.48 11.68 -13.31
N SER A 216 -1.27 12.26 -14.20
CA SER A 216 -2.72 12.40 -14.02
C SER A 216 -3.39 11.04 -13.87
N HIS A 217 -3.09 10.12 -14.79
CA HIS A 217 -3.57 8.76 -14.74
C HIS A 217 -3.17 8.05 -13.43
N PHE A 218 -1.93 8.24 -12.98
CA PHE A 218 -1.48 7.69 -11.71
C PHE A 218 -2.30 8.24 -10.54
N LYS A 219 -2.50 9.56 -10.46
CA LYS A 219 -3.31 10.19 -9.41
C LYS A 219 -4.75 9.69 -9.36
N GLU A 220 -5.32 9.34 -10.51
CA GLU A 220 -6.70 8.88 -10.61
C GLU A 220 -6.87 7.39 -10.29
N ASN A 221 -5.84 6.57 -10.54
CA ASN A 221 -5.97 5.12 -10.52
C ASN A 221 -5.06 4.42 -9.51
N ALA A 222 -4.07 5.11 -8.94
CA ALA A 222 -3.20 4.53 -7.92
C ALA A 222 -3.98 4.25 -6.62
N THR A 223 -3.59 3.17 -5.97
CA THR A 223 -4.21 2.74 -4.71
C THR A 223 -3.15 2.45 -3.66
N SER A 224 -3.54 2.51 -2.39
CA SER A 224 -2.73 1.97 -1.31
C SER A 224 -2.43 0.50 -1.55
N VAL A 225 -1.20 0.08 -1.28
CA VAL A 225 -0.83 -1.35 -1.24
C VAL A 225 -1.04 -1.96 0.14
N TYR A 226 -1.76 -1.25 1.02
CA TYR A 226 -2.18 -1.69 2.34
C TYR A 226 -1.03 -1.96 3.32
N HIS A 227 -0.01 -1.09 3.29
CA HIS A 227 1.13 -1.12 4.21
C HIS A 227 1.18 0.10 5.17
N PRO A 228 0.03 0.59 5.70
CA PRO A 228 0.04 1.78 6.54
C PRO A 228 0.88 1.55 7.80
N CYS A 229 1.71 2.54 8.15
CA CYS A 229 2.58 2.47 9.32
C CYS A 229 2.85 3.86 9.93
N GLY A 230 3.52 3.89 11.07
CA GLY A 230 4.16 5.08 11.62
C GLY A 230 3.30 5.99 12.49
N THR A 231 2.01 5.72 12.68
CA THR A 231 1.04 6.61 13.36
C THR A 231 1.18 6.70 14.88
N CYS A 232 2.02 5.85 15.47
CA CYS A 232 2.47 5.92 16.87
C CYS A 232 3.99 5.79 16.90
N LYS A 233 4.66 6.59 16.09
CA LYS A 233 6.09 6.51 15.78
C LYS A 233 6.96 6.35 17.03
N MET A 234 7.92 5.43 16.95
CA MET A 234 8.97 5.25 17.93
C MET A 234 10.00 6.38 17.85
N ASP A 235 10.33 6.96 18.99
CA ASP A 235 11.45 7.88 19.15
C ASP A 235 11.90 7.85 20.62
N LYS A 236 13.22 8.00 20.88
CA LYS A 236 13.74 8.11 22.25
C LYS A 236 13.32 9.41 22.93
N ASP A 237 13.14 10.46 22.13
CA ASP A 237 12.66 11.76 22.59
C ASP A 237 11.13 11.75 22.65
N PRO A 238 10.50 11.90 23.85
CA PRO A 238 9.06 11.92 24.01
C PRO A 238 8.36 13.04 23.21
N SER A 239 9.08 14.13 22.88
CA SER A 239 8.52 15.22 22.07
C SER A 239 8.40 14.85 20.58
N LYS A 240 9.07 13.80 20.12
CA LYS A 240 9.16 13.40 18.71
C LYS A 240 8.48 12.06 18.40
N GLY A 241 8.06 11.31 19.40
CA GLY A 241 7.45 10.02 19.24
C GLY A 241 6.30 9.75 20.21
N VAL A 242 5.66 8.63 20.03
CA VAL A 242 4.58 8.13 20.89
C VAL A 242 5.10 7.05 21.83
N VAL A 243 6.02 6.20 21.36
CA VAL A 243 6.62 5.12 22.14
C VAL A 243 8.14 5.25 22.18
N SER A 244 8.75 4.73 23.25
CA SER A 244 10.20 4.57 23.38
C SER A 244 10.71 3.43 22.49
N ASP A 245 12.05 3.26 22.45
CA ASP A 245 12.73 2.12 21.81
C ASP A 245 12.42 0.75 22.47
N HIS A 246 11.73 0.75 23.61
CA HIS A 246 11.18 -0.44 24.27
C HIS A 246 9.66 -0.58 24.03
N PHE A 247 9.11 0.09 23.03
CA PHE A 247 7.68 0.07 22.64
C PHE A 247 6.71 0.60 23.71
N LYS A 248 7.23 1.16 24.80
CA LYS A 248 6.44 1.69 25.92
C LYS A 248 5.93 3.09 25.57
N VAL A 249 4.64 3.34 25.79
CA VAL A 249 4.04 4.66 25.55
C VAL A 249 4.65 5.68 26.50
N HIS A 250 5.14 6.78 25.97
CA HIS A 250 5.73 7.85 26.78
C HIS A 250 4.71 8.41 27.78
N GLY A 251 5.16 8.57 29.03
CA GLY A 251 4.34 9.11 30.12
C GLY A 251 3.42 8.08 30.79
N LEU A 252 3.40 6.81 30.34
CA LEU A 252 2.61 5.74 30.97
C LEU A 252 3.50 4.56 31.44
N GLU A 253 3.11 3.95 32.55
CA GLU A 253 3.91 2.85 33.11
C GLU A 253 3.53 1.47 32.54
N ASN A 254 2.27 1.27 32.21
CA ASN A 254 1.69 -0.05 31.96
C ASN A 254 1.06 -0.20 30.56
N LEU A 255 1.51 0.59 29.57
CA LEU A 255 1.00 0.53 28.20
C LEU A 255 2.12 0.43 27.18
N TRP A 256 2.02 -0.55 26.28
CA TRP A 256 2.94 -0.81 25.16
C TRP A 256 2.18 -0.88 23.86
N ILE A 257 2.86 -0.58 22.75
CA ILE A 257 2.32 -0.72 21.40
C ILE A 257 3.23 -1.66 20.60
N LEU A 258 2.66 -2.74 20.05
CA LEU A 258 3.38 -3.75 19.27
C LEU A 258 2.64 -4.03 17.95
N ASP A 259 2.72 -3.08 17.01
CA ASP A 259 2.23 -3.21 15.64
C ASP A 259 2.96 -2.22 14.70
N ALA A 260 2.57 -2.17 13.43
CA ALA A 260 3.23 -1.31 12.44
C ALA A 260 3.08 0.20 12.71
N SER A 261 2.22 0.62 13.63
CA SER A 261 2.11 2.04 13.99
C SER A 261 3.38 2.62 14.60
N VAL A 262 4.23 1.77 15.20
CA VAL A 262 5.46 2.22 15.87
C VAL A 262 6.63 2.46 14.92
N PHE A 263 6.53 2.08 13.66
CA PHE A 263 7.63 2.24 12.71
C PHE A 263 7.99 3.72 12.54
N PRO A 264 9.27 4.10 12.69
CA PRO A 264 9.70 5.49 12.46
C PRO A 264 9.62 5.87 10.98
N ASN A 265 9.87 4.91 10.10
CA ASN A 265 9.72 5.04 8.64
C ASN A 265 9.17 3.74 8.07
N ILE A 266 8.50 3.85 6.93
CA ILE A 266 8.03 2.69 6.18
C ILE A 266 9.21 1.85 5.71
N THR A 267 9.08 0.53 5.79
CA THR A 267 10.10 -0.42 5.32
C THR A 267 9.93 -0.68 3.83
N SER A 268 11.03 -0.86 3.13
CA SER A 268 11.07 -1.22 1.69
C SER A 268 11.45 -2.66 1.50
#